data_d21d6e265933858d4a9fc1c5fecffa4f
#
_entry.id   d21d6e265933858d4a9fc1c5fecffa4f
#
_cell.length_a   1.000
_cell.length_b   1.000
_cell.length_c   1.000
_cell.angle_alpha   90.00
_cell.angle_beta   90.00
_cell.angle_gamma   90.00
#
_symmetry.space_group_name_H-M   'P 1'
#
loop_
_entity.id
_entity.type
_entity.pdbx_description
1 polymer ?
#
loop_
_entity_poly.entity_id
_entity_poly.type
_entity_poly.pdbx_seq_one_letter_code
_entity_poly.pdbx_strand_id
1 'polypeptide(L)'
;MSYFKKGDKMRNDEGYVPKETLAEVQALKSLDIPERNISKATLERFGVKVAVSEKDGKTPTAVYFPSHNQKGKITGYTKQDLTKSKEEKGHWTAVGSVTIGNKLFGQNVAESQNRKRNNLVATEGQWDCLSVFEALVNNVKGTKYEGLEPLVVSIPMGTAN
;
A
#
# COMPACT_ATOMS: atom_id res chain seq x y z
N MET A 1 -0.93 -3.88 21.52
CA MET A 1 -0.62 -5.32 21.49
C MET A 1 0.15 -5.63 20.20
N SER A 2 1.38 -6.13 20.34
CA SER A 2 2.18 -6.53 19.19
C SER A 2 1.74 -7.93 18.79
N TYR A 3 1.17 -8.10 17.60
CA TYR A 3 0.78 -9.41 17.07
C TYR A 3 1.97 -10.25 16.58
N PHE A 4 3.18 -9.73 16.67
CA PHE A 4 4.39 -10.50 16.39
C PHE A 4 5.18 -10.65 17.67
N LYS A 5 5.20 -11.87 18.23
CA LYS A 5 6.08 -12.22 19.36
C LYS A 5 7.53 -11.98 18.93
N LYS A 6 8.21 -11.13 19.69
CA LYS A 6 9.65 -10.99 19.70
C LYS A 6 10.24 -12.36 20.05
N GLY A 7 10.78 -13.08 19.08
CA GLY A 7 11.51 -14.28 19.40
C GLY A 7 11.32 -15.54 18.54
N ASP A 8 10.63 -15.48 17.40
CA ASP A 8 10.72 -16.61 16.49
C ASP A 8 12.10 -16.65 15.85
N LYS A 9 12.99 -17.44 16.48
CA LYS A 9 14.21 -17.92 15.84
C LYS A 9 13.77 -18.66 14.58
N MET A 10 14.13 -18.11 13.41
CA MET A 10 13.92 -18.77 12.14
C MET A 10 14.59 -20.14 12.18
N ARG A 11 13.79 -21.20 12.04
CA ARG A 11 14.31 -22.53 11.78
C ARG A 11 14.89 -22.52 10.36
N ASN A 12 16.10 -23.04 10.23
CA ASN A 12 16.72 -23.35 8.95
C ASN A 12 16.03 -24.60 8.38
N ASP A 13 14.84 -24.43 7.83
CA ASP A 13 14.18 -25.48 7.08
C ASP A 13 14.50 -25.27 5.59
N GLU A 14 14.81 -26.36 4.91
CA GLU A 14 15.05 -26.39 3.46
C GLU A 14 13.86 -25.72 2.75
N GLY A 15 14.15 -24.58 2.06
CA GLY A 15 13.14 -23.76 1.40
C GLY A 15 13.02 -22.32 1.90
N TYR A 16 13.92 -21.84 2.76
CA TYR A 16 13.93 -20.44 3.18
C TYR A 16 14.22 -19.53 1.98
N VAL A 17 13.20 -18.82 1.52
CA VAL A 17 13.37 -17.68 0.62
C VAL A 17 13.68 -16.46 1.49
N PRO A 18 14.83 -15.79 1.30
CA PRO A 18 15.16 -14.58 2.03
C PRO A 18 14.00 -13.58 1.93
N LYS A 19 13.53 -13.07 3.07
CA LYS A 19 12.53 -12.01 3.07
C LYS A 19 13.16 -10.75 2.49
N GLU A 20 12.45 -10.12 1.57
CA GLU A 20 12.82 -8.81 1.02
C GLU A 20 13.07 -7.82 2.15
N THR A 21 14.10 -7.01 1.99
CA THR A 21 14.41 -5.94 2.93
C THR A 21 13.59 -4.69 2.63
N LEU A 22 13.42 -3.85 3.64
CA LEU A 22 12.74 -2.57 3.47
C LEU A 22 13.40 -1.70 2.39
N ALA A 23 14.74 -1.71 2.32
CA ALA A 23 15.51 -0.95 1.34
C ALA A 23 15.28 -1.43 -0.09
N GLU A 24 15.22 -2.75 -0.30
CA GLU A 24 14.91 -3.33 -1.61
C GLU A 24 13.52 -2.91 -2.09
N VAL A 25 12.51 -2.98 -1.22
CA VAL A 25 11.14 -2.54 -1.57
C VAL A 25 11.10 -1.03 -1.85
N GLN A 26 11.81 -0.21 -1.09
CA GLN A 26 11.86 1.23 -1.32
C GLN A 26 12.49 1.60 -2.66
N ALA A 27 13.41 0.79 -3.16
CA ALA A 27 14.07 0.99 -4.46
C ALA A 27 13.16 0.65 -5.65
N LEU A 28 12.07 -0.10 -5.45
CA LEU A 28 11.11 -0.41 -6.50
C LEU A 28 10.41 0.85 -7.02
N LYS A 29 9.88 0.76 -8.24
CA LYS A 29 9.11 1.84 -8.88
C LYS A 29 7.61 1.66 -8.64
N SER A 30 6.88 2.74 -8.76
CA SER A 30 5.43 2.69 -8.96
C SER A 30 5.16 2.53 -10.46
N LEU A 31 4.24 1.65 -10.82
CA LEU A 31 3.87 1.36 -12.21
C LEU A 31 2.35 1.29 -12.31
N ASP A 32 1.80 1.63 -13.47
CA ASP A 32 0.37 1.47 -13.72
C ASP A 32 -0.10 0.03 -13.43
N ILE A 33 -1.32 -0.09 -12.92
CA ILE A 33 -2.01 -1.38 -12.75
C ILE A 33 -3.30 -1.32 -13.55
N PRO A 34 -3.22 -1.60 -14.86
CA PRO A 34 -4.35 -1.43 -15.79
C PRO A 34 -5.58 -2.23 -15.40
N GLU A 35 -5.38 -3.45 -14.86
CA GLU A 35 -6.47 -4.34 -14.44
C GLU A 35 -7.34 -3.74 -13.33
N ARG A 36 -6.82 -2.71 -12.63
CA ARG A 36 -7.54 -2.00 -11.56
C ARG A 36 -7.87 -0.56 -11.91
N ASN A 37 -7.54 -0.10 -13.13
CA ASN A 37 -7.70 1.30 -13.56
C ASN A 37 -7.08 2.30 -12.58
N ILE A 38 -5.92 1.97 -12.00
CA ILE A 38 -5.18 2.86 -11.10
C ILE A 38 -3.90 3.28 -11.79
N SER A 39 -3.74 4.59 -11.93
CA SER A 39 -2.60 5.19 -12.61
C SER A 39 -1.33 5.14 -11.76
N LYS A 40 -0.18 5.13 -12.44
CA LYS A 40 1.12 5.30 -11.81
C LYS A 40 1.17 6.54 -10.91
N ALA A 41 0.56 7.65 -11.35
CA ALA A 41 0.54 8.89 -10.58
C ALA A 41 -0.11 8.73 -9.21
N THR A 42 -1.24 8.02 -9.14
CA THR A 42 -1.90 7.70 -7.87
C THR A 42 -1.03 6.78 -7.01
N LEU A 43 -0.40 5.76 -7.59
CA LEU A 43 0.49 4.87 -6.85
C LEU A 43 1.72 5.60 -6.30
N GLU A 44 2.33 6.48 -7.09
CA GLU A 44 3.44 7.34 -6.65
C GLU A 44 3.00 8.28 -5.52
N ARG A 45 1.83 8.88 -5.64
CA ARG A 45 1.27 9.79 -4.62
C ARG A 45 1.12 9.10 -3.25
N PHE A 46 0.74 7.82 -3.24
CA PHE A 46 0.58 7.02 -2.03
C PHE A 46 1.87 6.27 -1.62
N GLY A 47 2.93 6.36 -2.41
CA GLY A 47 4.18 5.64 -2.15
C GLY A 47 4.11 4.13 -2.35
N VAL A 48 3.11 3.66 -3.11
CA VAL A 48 2.93 2.24 -3.43
C VAL A 48 3.99 1.79 -4.41
N LYS A 49 4.58 0.63 -4.18
CA LYS A 49 5.62 0.05 -5.01
C LYS A 49 5.13 -1.21 -5.71
N VAL A 50 5.69 -1.50 -6.88
CA VAL A 50 5.31 -2.64 -7.71
C VAL A 50 6.55 -3.43 -8.10
N ALA A 51 6.56 -4.72 -7.80
CA ALA A 51 7.53 -5.65 -8.35
C ALA A 51 6.99 -6.23 -9.66
N VAL A 52 7.88 -6.47 -10.60
CA VAL A 52 7.56 -7.07 -11.89
C VAL A 52 8.29 -8.38 -12.08
N SER A 53 7.78 -9.21 -12.97
CA SER A 53 8.37 -10.48 -13.34
C SER A 53 9.78 -10.28 -13.94
N GLU A 54 10.75 -11.04 -13.47
CA GLU A 54 12.10 -11.06 -14.05
C GLU A 54 12.12 -11.57 -15.50
N LYS A 55 11.09 -12.34 -15.90
CA LYS A 55 11.00 -12.93 -17.23
C LYS A 55 10.75 -11.89 -18.33
N ASP A 56 9.93 -10.89 -18.04
CA ASP A 56 9.51 -9.88 -19.05
C ASP A 56 9.76 -8.44 -18.60
N GLY A 57 10.08 -8.20 -17.34
CA GLY A 57 10.31 -6.88 -16.76
C GLY A 57 9.06 -5.97 -16.74
N LYS A 58 7.87 -6.51 -16.97
CA LYS A 58 6.63 -5.74 -17.16
C LYS A 58 5.45 -6.24 -16.34
N THR A 59 5.23 -7.55 -16.29
CA THR A 59 4.07 -8.14 -15.58
C THR A 59 4.18 -7.92 -14.08
N PRO A 60 3.24 -7.21 -13.44
CA PRO A 60 3.25 -7.04 -11.98
C PRO A 60 3.14 -8.40 -11.27
N THR A 61 4.05 -8.63 -10.31
CA THR A 61 4.07 -9.86 -9.49
C THR A 61 3.76 -9.61 -8.04
N ALA A 62 4.01 -8.40 -7.54
CA ALA A 62 3.64 -8.03 -6.18
C ALA A 62 3.41 -6.51 -6.07
N VAL A 63 2.55 -6.13 -5.14
CA VAL A 63 2.29 -4.73 -4.79
C VAL A 63 2.57 -4.52 -3.31
N TYR A 64 3.21 -3.39 -2.99
CA TYR A 64 3.64 -3.04 -1.64
C TYR A 64 3.01 -1.72 -1.22
N PHE A 65 2.19 -1.78 -0.19
CA PHE A 65 1.50 -0.63 0.39
C PHE A 65 2.27 -0.13 1.60
N PRO A 66 2.76 1.13 1.62
CA PRO A 66 3.60 1.62 2.70
C PRO A 66 2.83 1.76 4.01
N SER A 67 3.51 1.45 5.10
CA SER A 67 3.05 1.67 6.46
C SER A 67 3.94 2.73 7.12
N HIS A 68 3.32 3.79 7.64
CA HIS A 68 4.01 4.93 8.24
C HIS A 68 3.76 4.98 9.74
N ASN A 69 4.80 5.28 10.51
CA ASN A 69 4.62 5.59 11.94
C ASN A 69 3.97 6.98 12.13
N GLN A 70 3.65 7.34 13.37
CA GLN A 70 3.02 8.62 13.69
C GLN A 70 3.86 9.86 13.30
N LYS A 71 5.18 9.68 13.11
CA LYS A 71 6.08 10.74 12.62
C LYS A 71 6.15 10.80 11.08
N GLY A 72 5.39 9.97 10.37
CA GLY A 72 5.36 9.92 8.90
C GLY A 72 6.51 9.16 8.26
N LYS A 73 7.34 8.45 9.03
CA LYS A 73 8.42 7.63 8.50
C LYS A 73 7.87 6.25 8.09
N ILE A 74 8.26 5.76 6.92
CA ILE A 74 7.97 4.38 6.48
C ILE A 74 8.70 3.41 7.39
N THR A 75 7.94 2.48 7.99
CA THR A 75 8.46 1.42 8.86
C THR A 75 8.32 0.04 8.24
N GLY A 76 7.48 -0.10 7.23
CA GLY A 76 7.24 -1.35 6.55
C GLY A 76 6.29 -1.19 5.37
N TYR A 77 5.97 -2.31 4.75
CA TYR A 77 4.99 -2.43 3.68
C TYR A 77 4.11 -3.65 3.91
N THR A 78 2.83 -3.52 3.61
CA THR A 78 1.96 -4.68 3.40
C THR A 78 2.14 -5.11 1.95
N LYS A 79 2.56 -6.36 1.72
CA LYS A 79 2.78 -6.95 0.39
C LYS A 79 1.58 -7.80 0.00
N GLN A 80 1.06 -7.59 -1.19
CA GLN A 80 0.20 -8.53 -1.88
C GLN A 80 0.99 -9.23 -2.99
N ASP A 81 1.05 -10.55 -2.94
CA ASP A 81 1.63 -11.39 -3.98
C ASP A 81 0.56 -11.68 -5.03
N LEU A 82 0.72 -11.08 -6.22
CA LEU A 82 -0.24 -11.21 -7.32
C LEU A 82 -0.13 -12.56 -8.05
N THR A 83 0.92 -13.33 -7.77
CA THR A 83 1.11 -14.67 -8.36
C THR A 83 0.34 -15.75 -7.61
N LYS A 84 -0.26 -15.41 -6.46
CA LYS A 84 -1.00 -16.31 -5.58
C LYS A 84 -2.49 -15.99 -5.58
N SER A 85 -3.32 -17.02 -5.44
CA SER A 85 -4.74 -16.83 -5.19
C SER A 85 -4.99 -16.30 -3.77
N LYS A 86 -6.20 -15.77 -3.52
CA LYS A 86 -6.54 -15.18 -2.21
C LYS A 86 -6.48 -16.18 -1.07
N GLU A 87 -6.71 -17.45 -1.36
CA GLU A 87 -6.77 -18.56 -0.42
C GLU A 87 -5.37 -19.11 -0.12
N GLU A 88 -4.38 -18.82 -0.95
CA GLU A 88 -3.02 -19.31 -0.77
C GLU A 88 -2.30 -18.60 0.36
N LYS A 89 -1.63 -19.39 1.18
CA LYS A 89 -0.77 -18.86 2.25
C LYS A 89 0.32 -17.95 1.66
N GLY A 90 0.45 -16.75 2.23
CA GLY A 90 1.42 -15.76 1.81
C GLY A 90 0.95 -14.89 0.65
N HIS A 91 -0.33 -14.94 0.25
CA HIS A 91 -0.92 -13.94 -0.63
C HIS A 91 -0.78 -12.52 -0.05
N TRP A 92 -1.00 -12.39 1.26
CA TRP A 92 -0.70 -11.17 2.01
C TRP A 92 0.42 -11.43 3.02
N THR A 93 1.45 -10.59 3.02
CA THR A 93 2.59 -10.63 3.95
C THR A 93 3.02 -9.23 4.34
N ALA A 94 3.96 -9.13 5.28
CA ALA A 94 4.53 -7.85 5.68
C ALA A 94 6.05 -7.84 5.48
N VAL A 95 6.58 -6.71 5.02
CA VAL A 95 8.01 -6.41 4.94
C VAL A 95 8.29 -5.29 5.94
N GLY A 96 9.25 -5.47 6.83
CA GLY A 96 9.52 -4.52 7.90
C GLY A 96 8.44 -4.53 8.99
N SER A 97 8.18 -3.39 9.62
CA SER A 97 7.25 -3.25 10.74
C SER A 97 5.93 -2.63 10.29
N VAL A 98 4.88 -3.45 10.27
CA VAL A 98 3.49 -3.04 10.04
C VAL A 98 2.72 -3.29 11.34
N THR A 99 2.31 -2.23 12.03
CA THR A 99 1.66 -2.32 13.34
C THR A 99 0.38 -1.51 13.39
N ILE A 100 -0.52 -1.88 14.29
CA ILE A 100 -1.80 -1.18 14.50
C ILE A 100 -1.61 0.27 14.98
N GLY A 101 -0.45 0.59 15.57
CA GLY A 101 -0.09 1.95 16.00
C GLY A 101 0.41 2.85 14.88
N ASN A 102 0.55 2.33 13.66
CA ASN A 102 0.92 3.12 12.50
C ASN A 102 -0.27 3.95 12.00
N LYS A 103 0.02 4.95 11.17
CA LYS A 103 -1.00 5.74 10.49
C LYS A 103 -1.86 4.84 9.59
N LEU A 104 -3.09 5.27 9.35
CA LEU A 104 -3.94 4.66 8.33
C LEU A 104 -3.28 4.78 6.95
N PHE A 105 -3.49 3.82 6.07
CA PHE A 105 -3.05 3.95 4.70
C PHE A 105 -3.77 5.15 4.05
N GLY A 106 -3.01 6.02 3.39
CA GLY A 106 -3.52 7.29 2.84
C GLY A 106 -3.50 8.47 3.83
N GLN A 107 -3.34 8.26 5.13
CA GLN A 107 -3.32 9.33 6.12
C GLN A 107 -2.19 10.34 5.85
N ASN A 108 -1.00 9.89 5.48
CA ASN A 108 0.10 10.79 5.10
C ASN A 108 -0.25 11.68 3.90
N VAL A 109 -0.97 11.14 2.92
CA VAL A 109 -1.45 11.89 1.75
C VAL A 109 -2.47 12.93 2.20
N ALA A 110 -3.43 12.54 3.03
CA ALA A 110 -4.45 13.43 3.56
C ALA A 110 -3.85 14.58 4.39
N GLU A 111 -2.91 14.28 5.28
CA GLU A 111 -2.24 15.27 6.14
C GLU A 111 -1.32 16.20 5.35
N SER A 112 -0.76 15.77 4.22
CA SER A 112 0.08 16.60 3.36
C SER A 112 -0.69 17.72 2.66
N GLN A 113 -2.01 17.66 2.68
CA GLN A 113 -2.84 18.67 2.04
C GLN A 113 -3.08 19.84 2.98
N ASN A 114 -2.55 20.99 2.61
CA ASN A 114 -2.69 22.22 3.40
C ASN A 114 -4.08 22.87 3.22
N ARG A 115 -5.15 22.09 3.45
CA ARG A 115 -6.53 22.56 3.30
C ARG A 115 -7.44 22.06 4.40
N LYS A 116 -8.28 22.97 4.91
CA LYS A 116 -9.42 22.57 5.74
C LYS A 116 -10.44 21.90 4.84
N ARG A 117 -10.60 20.60 4.98
CA ARG A 117 -11.68 19.82 4.36
C ARG A 117 -12.54 19.20 5.44
N ASN A 118 -13.82 19.14 5.17
CA ASN A 118 -14.79 18.61 6.12
C ASN A 118 -15.16 17.15 5.82
N ASN A 119 -14.74 16.62 4.65
CA ASN A 119 -15.14 15.29 4.21
C ASN A 119 -13.92 14.39 4.08
N LEU A 120 -13.89 13.33 4.87
CA LEU A 120 -12.94 12.24 4.79
C LEU A 120 -13.69 10.99 4.34
N VAL A 121 -13.16 10.29 3.35
CA VAL A 121 -13.64 8.97 2.94
C VAL A 121 -12.77 7.91 3.60
N ALA A 122 -13.39 7.02 4.36
CA ALA A 122 -12.72 5.84 4.91
C ALA A 122 -13.17 4.61 4.13
N THR A 123 -12.22 3.79 3.69
CA THR A 123 -12.44 2.55 2.95
C THR A 123 -11.97 1.36 3.76
N GLU A 124 -12.41 0.15 3.40
CA GLU A 124 -12.03 -1.07 4.09
C GLU A 124 -10.61 -1.51 3.74
N GLY A 125 -10.19 -1.35 2.49
CA GLY A 125 -8.91 -1.85 2.00
C GLY A 125 -8.07 -0.79 1.27
N GLN A 126 -6.78 -1.09 1.10
CA GLN A 126 -5.84 -0.19 0.41
C GLN A 126 -6.23 0.01 -1.07
N TRP A 127 -6.67 -1.05 -1.74
CA TRP A 127 -7.13 -0.97 -3.13
C TRP A 127 -8.34 -0.06 -3.29
N ASP A 128 -9.29 -0.17 -2.37
CA ASP A 128 -10.49 0.68 -2.37
C ASP A 128 -10.10 2.15 -2.14
N CYS A 129 -9.14 2.39 -1.24
CA CYS A 129 -8.61 3.72 -0.99
C CYS A 129 -8.00 4.34 -2.26
N LEU A 130 -7.17 3.60 -2.99
CA LEU A 130 -6.57 4.05 -4.25
C LEU A 130 -7.63 4.27 -5.33
N SER A 131 -8.58 3.35 -5.47
CA SER A 131 -9.65 3.43 -6.48
C SER A 131 -10.56 4.62 -6.25
N VAL A 132 -10.96 4.87 -5.01
CA VAL A 132 -11.79 6.03 -4.64
C VAL A 132 -11.03 7.34 -4.86
N PHE A 133 -9.74 7.39 -4.47
CA PHE A 133 -8.91 8.57 -4.71
C PHE A 133 -8.81 8.88 -6.21
N GLU A 134 -8.47 7.89 -7.04
CA GLU A 134 -8.36 8.01 -8.50
C GLU A 134 -9.68 8.50 -9.11
N ALA A 135 -10.80 7.88 -8.73
CA ALA A 135 -12.12 8.24 -9.23
C ALA A 135 -12.49 9.69 -8.87
N LEU A 136 -12.26 10.12 -7.64
CA LEU A 136 -12.57 11.47 -7.18
C LEU A 136 -11.66 12.53 -7.83
N VAL A 137 -10.38 12.23 -8.02
CA VAL A 137 -9.46 13.11 -8.78
C VAL A 137 -9.93 13.24 -10.23
N ASN A 138 -10.30 12.13 -10.86
CA ASN A 138 -10.76 12.15 -12.25
C ASN A 138 -12.10 12.88 -12.41
N ASN A 139 -12.99 12.79 -11.43
CA ASN A 139 -14.32 13.43 -11.47
C ASN A 139 -14.25 14.96 -11.48
N VAL A 140 -13.19 15.56 -10.99
CA VAL A 140 -13.03 17.03 -10.95
C VAL A 140 -12.18 17.58 -12.09
N LYS A 141 -11.66 16.73 -12.99
CA LYS A 141 -10.89 17.17 -14.17
C LYS A 141 -11.75 18.07 -15.06
N GLY A 142 -11.16 19.14 -15.58
CA GLY A 142 -11.86 20.13 -16.40
C GLY A 142 -12.82 21.04 -15.63
N THR A 143 -12.90 20.94 -14.32
CA THR A 143 -13.70 21.82 -13.47
C THR A 143 -12.83 22.81 -12.70
N LYS A 144 -13.44 23.81 -12.06
CA LYS A 144 -12.73 24.72 -11.15
C LYS A 144 -12.07 24.04 -9.94
N TYR A 145 -12.38 22.78 -9.72
CA TYR A 145 -11.85 21.96 -8.63
C TYR A 145 -10.71 21.04 -9.07
N GLU A 146 -10.31 21.11 -10.33
CA GLU A 146 -9.17 20.34 -10.83
C GLU A 146 -7.92 20.61 -10.00
N GLY A 147 -7.15 19.56 -9.70
CA GLY A 147 -5.99 19.61 -8.82
C GLY A 147 -6.32 19.54 -7.32
N LEU A 148 -7.60 19.53 -6.95
CA LEU A 148 -8.01 19.29 -5.56
C LEU A 148 -8.03 17.78 -5.27
N GLU A 149 -7.07 17.33 -4.45
CA GLU A 149 -7.03 15.93 -4.02
C GLU A 149 -8.07 15.66 -2.92
N PRO A 150 -8.80 14.52 -2.98
CA PRO A 150 -9.69 14.10 -1.91
C PRO A 150 -8.93 13.61 -0.68
N LEU A 151 -9.57 13.61 0.49
CA LEU A 151 -9.07 12.97 1.69
C LEU A 151 -9.62 11.53 1.72
N VAL A 152 -8.78 10.56 1.45
CA VAL A 152 -9.16 9.14 1.44
C VAL A 152 -8.15 8.34 2.26
N VAL A 153 -8.66 7.51 3.14
CA VAL A 153 -7.85 6.60 3.97
C VAL A 153 -8.47 5.21 3.97
N SER A 154 -7.68 4.19 4.27
CA SER A 154 -8.22 2.87 4.59
C SER A 154 -7.99 2.53 6.05
N ILE A 155 -8.94 1.79 6.63
CA ILE A 155 -8.75 1.20 7.95
C ILE A 155 -7.61 0.17 7.91
N PRO A 156 -6.85 0.02 9.00
CA PRO A 156 -5.77 -0.97 9.03
C PRO A 156 -6.34 -2.38 9.03
N MET A 157 -5.81 -3.22 8.16
CA MET A 157 -5.99 -4.68 8.14
C MET A 157 -7.39 -5.21 7.83
N GLY A 158 -8.26 -4.47 7.14
CA GLY A 158 -9.61 -4.96 6.86
C GLY A 158 -10.30 -5.52 8.12
N THR A 159 -11.56 -5.73 8.12
CA THR A 159 -12.22 -6.49 9.22
C THR A 159 -11.68 -7.92 9.21
N ALA A 160 -10.66 -8.19 10.03
CA ALA A 160 -10.25 -9.56 10.29
C ALA A 160 -11.42 -10.25 11.00
N ASN A 161 -12.14 -11.09 10.27
CA ASN A 161 -13.03 -12.09 10.83
C ASN A 161 -12.23 -13.26 11.37
#